data_a8845e3f707bd4a52da6fc0828aa1485
#
_entry.id   a8845e3f707bd4a52da6fc0828aa1485
#
_cell.length_a   1.000
_cell.length_b   1.000
_cell.length_c   1.000
_cell.angle_alpha   90.00
_cell.angle_beta   90.00
_cell.angle_gamma   90.00
#
_symmetry.space_group_name_H-M   'P 1'
#
loop_
_entity.id
_entity.type
_entity.pdbx_description
1 polymer ?
#
loop_
_entity_poly.entity_id
_entity_poly.type
_entity_poly.pdbx_seq_one_letter_code
_entity_poly.pdbx_strand_id
1 'polypeptide(L)'
;AVTRNREIGVDLEYVRPVLDMDLVAERNFSPRENAVLQALPPGERPLAFFNCWTRKEAYIKAIGEGLSRPLDQFDVSLAPGEPARLLWVAGNPQEASCWSLRELAVATGYVAALAVEGQDWSLTCRQWQAANLFNFRQAK
;
A
#
# COMPACT_ATOMS: atom_id res chain seq x y z
N ALA A 1 1.82 7.34 10.32
CA ALA A 1 0.64 8.11 9.94
C ALA A 1 -0.25 8.32 11.17
N VAL A 2 -1.05 9.39 11.16
CA VAL A 2 -1.97 9.72 12.27
C VAL A 2 -3.31 10.17 11.67
N THR A 3 -4.41 9.71 12.25
CA THR A 3 -5.77 10.10 11.86
C THR A 3 -6.65 10.26 13.11
N ARG A 4 -7.84 10.82 12.93
CA ARG A 4 -8.86 10.89 13.99
C ARG A 4 -10.06 10.03 13.61
N ASN A 5 -10.45 9.10 14.51
CA ASN A 5 -11.66 8.29 14.41
C ASN A 5 -11.77 7.49 13.08
N ARG A 6 -10.66 7.06 12.51
CA ARG A 6 -10.61 6.22 11.31
C ARG A 6 -9.45 5.26 11.41
N GLU A 7 -9.61 4.09 10.85
CA GLU A 7 -8.53 3.15 10.68
C GLU A 7 -7.57 3.64 9.58
N ILE A 8 -6.28 3.40 9.77
CA ILE A 8 -5.22 3.86 8.87
C ILE A 8 -4.06 2.87 8.86
N GLY A 9 -3.54 2.61 7.68
CA GLY A 9 -2.32 1.82 7.48
C GLY A 9 -1.43 2.43 6.42
N VAL A 10 -0.14 2.26 6.57
CA VAL A 10 0.86 2.74 5.62
C VAL A 10 1.94 1.69 5.44
N ASP A 11 2.40 1.55 4.21
CA ASP A 11 3.54 0.72 3.88
C ASP A 11 4.47 1.45 2.91
N LEU A 12 5.77 1.14 2.97
CA LEU A 12 6.83 1.73 2.18
C LEU A 12 7.83 0.64 1.80
N GLU A 13 8.14 0.52 0.50
CA GLU A 13 9.08 -0.45 0.00
C GLU A 13 10.10 0.18 -0.95
N TYR A 14 11.33 -0.34 -0.93
CA TYR A 14 12.34 -0.02 -1.94
C TYR A 14 12.18 -0.95 -3.15
N VAL A 15 12.03 -0.36 -4.33
CA VAL A 15 11.91 -1.12 -5.59
C VAL A 15 13.27 -1.69 -5.96
N ARG A 16 13.37 -3.01 -5.95
CA ARG A 16 14.60 -3.76 -6.26
C ARG A 16 14.27 -5.03 -7.06
N PRO A 17 15.24 -5.65 -7.71
CA PRO A 17 15.04 -6.99 -8.24
C PRO A 17 14.63 -7.95 -7.12
N VAL A 18 13.57 -8.72 -7.36
CA VAL A 18 13.08 -9.75 -6.43
C VAL A 18 13.44 -11.11 -7.02
N LEU A 19 14.24 -11.88 -6.28
CA LEU A 19 14.52 -13.25 -6.63
C LEU A 19 13.22 -14.06 -6.57
N ASP A 20 12.95 -14.84 -7.60
CA ASP A 20 11.73 -15.64 -7.72
C ASP A 20 10.43 -14.83 -7.54
N MET A 21 10.40 -13.60 -8.09
CA MET A 21 9.27 -12.68 -7.98
C MET A 21 7.94 -13.36 -8.35
N ASP A 22 7.91 -14.14 -9.39
CA ASP A 22 6.70 -14.84 -9.85
C ASP A 22 6.21 -15.84 -8.80
N LEU A 23 7.10 -16.61 -8.17
CA LEU A 23 6.73 -17.54 -7.10
C LEU A 23 6.21 -16.81 -5.85
N VAL A 24 6.81 -15.68 -5.51
CA VAL A 24 6.34 -14.86 -4.39
C VAL A 24 4.96 -14.29 -4.69
N ALA A 25 4.75 -13.80 -5.91
CA ALA A 25 3.46 -13.29 -6.36
C ALA A 25 2.40 -14.40 -6.37
N GLU A 26 2.68 -15.57 -6.93
CA GLU A 26 1.76 -16.71 -6.95
C GLU A 26 1.28 -17.14 -5.55
N ARG A 27 2.16 -17.02 -4.55
CA ARG A 27 1.82 -17.41 -3.16
C ARG A 27 1.04 -16.37 -2.38
N ASN A 28 1.13 -15.10 -2.75
CA ASN A 28 0.61 -14.00 -1.95
C ASN A 28 -0.44 -13.16 -2.67
N PHE A 29 -0.40 -13.09 -4.00
CA PHE A 29 -1.33 -12.27 -4.76
C PHE A 29 -2.52 -13.11 -5.23
N SER A 30 -3.64 -12.45 -5.46
CA SER A 30 -4.81 -13.12 -6.02
C SER A 30 -4.55 -13.60 -7.46
N PRO A 31 -5.35 -14.55 -7.99
CA PRO A 31 -5.25 -14.95 -9.39
C PRO A 31 -5.41 -13.78 -10.37
N ARG A 32 -6.26 -12.80 -10.04
CA ARG A 32 -6.46 -11.59 -10.85
C ARG A 32 -5.23 -10.71 -10.89
N GLU A 33 -4.63 -10.46 -9.73
CA GLU A 33 -3.41 -9.66 -9.62
C GLU A 33 -2.23 -10.31 -10.32
N ASN A 34 -2.08 -11.62 -10.20
CA ASN A 34 -1.07 -12.39 -10.92
C ASN A 34 -1.28 -12.30 -12.44
N ALA A 35 -2.52 -12.39 -12.93
CA ALA A 35 -2.81 -12.23 -14.36
C ALA A 35 -2.43 -10.83 -14.87
N VAL A 36 -2.73 -9.77 -14.10
CA VAL A 36 -2.33 -8.41 -14.46
C VAL A 36 -0.80 -8.28 -14.47
N LEU A 37 -0.12 -8.77 -13.44
CA LEU A 37 1.35 -8.72 -13.32
C LEU A 37 2.02 -9.41 -14.51
N GLN A 38 1.55 -10.60 -14.90
CA GLN A 38 2.12 -11.37 -16.02
C GLN A 38 1.84 -10.72 -17.38
N ALA A 39 0.76 -9.97 -17.53
CA ALA A 39 0.42 -9.26 -18.77
C ALA A 39 1.28 -8.00 -18.99
N LEU A 40 1.94 -7.48 -17.95
CA LEU A 40 2.79 -6.30 -18.07
C LEU A 40 4.13 -6.60 -18.75
N PRO A 41 4.71 -5.59 -19.45
CA PRO A 41 6.09 -5.69 -19.94
C PRO A 41 7.06 -6.06 -18.82
N PRO A 42 8.08 -6.91 -19.07
CA PRO A 42 9.02 -7.34 -18.04
C PRO A 42 9.67 -6.19 -17.25
N GLY A 43 9.95 -5.06 -17.89
CA GLY A 43 10.53 -3.88 -17.24
C GLY A 43 9.60 -3.16 -16.25
N GLU A 44 8.30 -3.36 -16.35
CA GLU A 44 7.29 -2.74 -15.46
C GLU A 44 6.89 -3.65 -14.30
N ARG A 45 7.15 -4.95 -14.40
CA ARG A 45 6.74 -5.93 -13.38
C ARG A 45 7.31 -5.67 -11.98
N PRO A 46 8.59 -5.30 -11.80
CA PRO A 46 9.11 -5.00 -10.47
C PRO A 46 8.35 -3.87 -9.78
N LEU A 47 8.06 -2.78 -10.49
CA LEU A 47 7.27 -1.68 -9.95
C LEU A 47 5.84 -2.11 -9.62
N ALA A 48 5.19 -2.84 -10.51
CA ALA A 48 3.84 -3.35 -10.30
C ALA A 48 3.77 -4.34 -9.12
N PHE A 49 4.78 -5.20 -8.95
CA PHE A 49 4.89 -6.10 -7.82
C PHE A 49 4.92 -5.31 -6.49
N PHE A 50 5.78 -4.30 -6.38
CA PHE A 50 5.87 -3.49 -5.18
C PHE A 50 4.64 -2.58 -4.96
N ASN A 51 3.99 -2.11 -6.03
CA ASN A 51 2.70 -1.43 -5.92
C ASN A 51 1.63 -2.34 -5.28
N CYS A 52 1.54 -3.58 -5.75
CA CYS A 52 0.63 -4.57 -5.18
C CYS A 52 0.96 -4.83 -3.71
N TRP A 53 2.22 -5.11 -3.43
CA TRP A 53 2.70 -5.43 -2.09
C TRP A 53 2.40 -4.31 -1.09
N THR A 54 2.82 -3.07 -1.38
CA THR A 54 2.61 -1.94 -0.48
C THR A 54 1.14 -1.61 -0.27
N ARG A 55 0.31 -1.72 -1.32
CA ARG A 55 -1.14 -1.49 -1.22
C ARG A 55 -1.83 -2.55 -0.37
N LYS A 56 -1.44 -3.81 -0.51
CA LYS A 56 -1.92 -4.91 0.33
C LYS A 56 -1.50 -4.74 1.79
N GLU A 57 -0.22 -4.48 2.04
CA GLU A 57 0.31 -4.28 3.39
C GLU A 57 -0.31 -3.06 4.07
N ALA A 58 -0.50 -1.95 3.35
CA ALA A 58 -1.17 -0.78 3.90
C ALA A 58 -2.60 -1.10 4.36
N TYR A 59 -3.36 -1.85 3.55
CA TYR A 59 -4.72 -2.26 3.91
C TYR A 59 -4.72 -3.22 5.12
N ILE A 60 -3.87 -4.26 5.13
CA ILE A 60 -3.74 -5.20 6.25
C ILE A 60 -3.41 -4.47 7.57
N LYS A 61 -2.50 -3.51 7.52
CA LYS A 61 -2.14 -2.67 8.67
C LYS A 61 -3.30 -1.81 9.14
N ALA A 62 -4.09 -1.28 8.21
CA ALA A 62 -5.25 -0.47 8.53
C ALA A 62 -6.35 -1.26 9.25
N ILE A 63 -6.66 -2.48 8.81
CA ILE A 63 -7.67 -3.33 9.45
C ILE A 63 -7.19 -3.99 10.74
N GLY A 64 -5.89 -3.93 11.05
CA GLY A 64 -5.32 -4.46 12.29
C GLY A 64 -5.29 -5.99 12.41
N GLU A 65 -5.63 -6.72 11.34
CA GLU A 65 -5.64 -8.19 11.35
C GLU A 65 -4.24 -8.82 11.21
N GLY A 66 -3.24 -8.02 10.83
CA GLY A 66 -1.89 -8.50 10.62
C GLY A 66 -1.83 -9.61 9.57
N LEU A 67 -0.92 -10.56 9.72
CA LEU A 67 -0.76 -11.70 8.81
C LEU A 67 -1.87 -12.76 8.93
N SER A 68 -2.89 -12.53 9.74
CA SER A 68 -4.00 -13.48 9.90
C SER A 68 -4.91 -13.52 8.68
N ARG A 69 -4.97 -12.45 7.89
CA ARG A 69 -5.72 -12.40 6.66
C ARG A 69 -4.84 -12.80 5.48
N PRO A 70 -5.20 -13.87 4.74
CA PRO A 70 -4.47 -14.24 3.53
C PRO A 70 -4.52 -13.12 2.49
N LEU A 71 -3.37 -12.79 1.89
CA LEU A 71 -3.26 -11.68 0.95
C LEU A 71 -3.99 -11.94 -0.37
N ASP A 72 -4.24 -13.18 -0.74
CA ASP A 72 -5.00 -13.60 -1.92
C ASP A 72 -6.52 -13.45 -1.79
N GLN A 73 -7.02 -13.08 -0.61
CA GLN A 73 -8.45 -12.91 -0.33
C GLN A 73 -8.98 -11.49 -0.60
N PHE A 74 -8.19 -10.64 -1.19
CA PHE A 74 -8.61 -9.32 -1.66
C PHE A 74 -7.73 -8.83 -2.79
N ASP A 75 -8.28 -7.98 -3.66
CA ASP A 75 -7.60 -7.43 -4.83
C ASP A 75 -7.31 -5.95 -4.67
N VAL A 76 -6.11 -5.54 -5.08
CA VAL A 76 -5.74 -4.14 -5.25
C VAL A 76 -5.34 -3.86 -6.70
N SER A 77 -5.41 -2.61 -7.11
CA SER A 77 -4.81 -2.15 -8.36
C SER A 77 -3.28 -2.23 -8.27
N LEU A 78 -2.57 -2.49 -9.37
CA LEU A 78 -1.11 -2.66 -9.33
C LEU A 78 -0.35 -2.10 -10.54
N ALA A 79 -1.00 -1.91 -11.68
CA ALA A 79 -0.31 -1.45 -12.87
C ALA A 79 0.34 -0.07 -12.65
N PRO A 80 1.55 0.17 -13.18
CA PRO A 80 2.18 1.48 -13.11
C PRO A 80 1.29 2.59 -13.67
N GLY A 81 1.17 3.70 -12.95
CA GLY A 81 0.29 4.82 -13.31
C GLY A 81 -1.19 4.63 -12.99
N GLU A 82 -1.60 3.44 -12.59
CA GLU A 82 -2.96 3.18 -12.14
C GLU A 82 -3.18 3.71 -10.72
N PRO A 83 -4.26 4.48 -10.46
CA PRO A 83 -4.56 4.95 -9.10
C PRO A 83 -4.67 3.80 -8.11
N ALA A 84 -4.13 3.97 -6.91
CA ALA A 84 -4.22 2.97 -5.86
C ALA A 84 -5.67 2.78 -5.40
N ARG A 85 -6.16 1.54 -5.44
CA ARG A 85 -7.54 1.16 -5.06
C ARG A 85 -7.57 -0.23 -4.44
N LEU A 86 -8.47 -0.40 -3.48
CA LEU A 86 -8.98 -1.71 -3.09
C LEU A 86 -10.13 -2.05 -4.06
N LEU A 87 -10.04 -3.17 -4.76
CA LEU A 87 -10.97 -3.52 -5.85
C LEU A 87 -12.04 -4.52 -5.41
N TRP A 88 -11.68 -5.44 -4.53
CA TRP A 88 -12.54 -6.52 -4.09
C TRP A 88 -12.04 -7.12 -2.78
N VAL A 89 -12.94 -7.66 -1.98
CA VAL A 89 -12.65 -8.39 -0.73
C VAL A 89 -13.53 -9.62 -0.63
N ALA A 90 -12.94 -10.78 -0.37
CA ALA A 90 -13.67 -12.03 -0.23
C ALA A 90 -14.67 -11.97 0.92
N GLY A 91 -15.89 -12.45 0.65
CA GLY A 91 -16.95 -12.51 1.65
C GLY A 91 -17.63 -11.17 1.98
N ASN A 92 -17.12 -10.05 1.47
CA ASN A 92 -17.71 -8.73 1.70
C ASN A 92 -17.63 -7.82 0.46
N PRO A 93 -18.62 -7.86 -0.46
CA PRO A 93 -18.61 -7.03 -1.66
C PRO A 93 -18.63 -5.52 -1.40
N GLN A 94 -19.10 -5.09 -0.23
CA GLN A 94 -19.18 -3.66 0.15
C GLN A 94 -17.87 -3.12 0.73
N GLU A 95 -16.99 -3.98 1.20
CA GLU A 95 -15.75 -3.61 1.90
C GLU A 95 -14.87 -2.68 1.06
N ALA A 96 -14.69 -2.99 -0.21
CA ALA A 96 -13.85 -2.21 -1.10
C ALA A 96 -14.27 -0.72 -1.17
N SER A 97 -15.57 -0.43 -1.08
CA SER A 97 -16.09 0.93 -1.09
C SER A 97 -15.91 1.68 0.24
N CYS A 98 -15.63 0.96 1.31
CA CYS A 98 -15.39 1.54 2.64
C CYS A 98 -13.97 2.08 2.82
N TRP A 99 -13.06 1.79 1.88
CA TRP A 99 -11.66 2.15 1.99
C TRP A 99 -11.18 3.04 0.85
N SER A 100 -10.28 3.94 1.17
CA SER A 100 -9.51 4.72 0.20
C SER A 100 -8.05 4.32 0.26
N LEU A 101 -7.48 3.96 -0.87
CA LEU A 101 -6.04 3.76 -1.02
C LEU A 101 -5.45 4.94 -1.78
N ARG A 102 -4.27 5.40 -1.37
CA ARG A 102 -3.48 6.42 -2.08
C ARG A 102 -2.03 6.03 -2.15
N GLU A 103 -1.44 6.28 -3.30
CA GLU A 103 0.01 6.31 -3.44
C GLU A 103 0.56 7.57 -2.78
N LEU A 104 1.66 7.42 -2.06
CA LEU A 104 2.36 8.54 -1.42
C LEU A 104 3.58 8.92 -2.24
N ALA A 105 3.80 10.22 -2.43
CA ALA A 105 5.04 10.72 -3.00
C ALA A 105 6.19 10.50 -2.01
N VAL A 106 7.16 9.71 -2.43
CA VAL A 106 8.34 9.33 -1.65
C VAL A 106 9.62 9.51 -2.46
N ALA A 107 10.78 9.24 -1.87
CA ALA A 107 12.05 9.34 -2.56
C ALA A 107 12.12 8.41 -3.78
N THR A 108 12.91 8.79 -4.78
CA THR A 108 13.15 7.98 -5.98
C THR A 108 13.62 6.58 -5.60
N GLY A 109 13.06 5.57 -6.26
CA GLY A 109 13.35 4.15 -5.99
C GLY A 109 12.48 3.53 -4.90
N TYR A 110 11.60 4.30 -4.26
CA TYR A 110 10.64 3.80 -3.30
C TYR A 110 9.21 3.90 -3.82
N VAL A 111 8.35 3.04 -3.32
CA VAL A 111 6.89 3.15 -3.44
C VAL A 111 6.27 3.08 -2.07
N ALA A 112 5.18 3.81 -1.87
CA ALA A 112 4.45 3.80 -0.62
C ALA A 112 2.96 3.91 -0.86
N ALA A 113 2.18 3.25 -0.02
CA ALA A 113 0.74 3.29 -0.06
C ALA A 113 0.16 3.62 1.32
N LEU A 114 -0.94 4.34 1.29
CA LEU A 114 -1.76 4.68 2.44
C LEU A 114 -3.14 4.08 2.25
N ALA A 115 -3.66 3.38 3.25
CA ALA A 115 -5.05 2.93 3.34
C ALA A 115 -5.75 3.67 4.46
N VAL A 116 -6.92 4.22 4.19
CA VAL A 116 -7.74 4.96 5.17
C VAL A 116 -9.20 4.55 5.04
N GLU A 117 -9.85 4.33 6.16
CA GLU A 117 -11.29 4.08 6.21
C GLU A 117 -12.08 5.31 5.73
N GLY A 118 -13.06 5.07 4.85
CA GLY A 118 -13.93 6.12 4.30
C GLY A 118 -13.33 6.85 3.10
N GLN A 119 -14.10 7.79 2.55
CA GLN A 119 -13.77 8.52 1.33
C GLN A 119 -13.50 10.02 1.55
N ASP A 120 -14.19 10.63 2.52
CA ASP A 120 -14.15 12.08 2.75
C ASP A 120 -13.04 12.45 3.75
N TRP A 121 -11.80 12.56 3.25
CA TRP A 121 -10.65 12.98 4.04
C TRP A 121 -9.60 13.70 3.20
N SER A 122 -8.76 14.47 3.88
CA SER A 122 -7.63 15.16 3.28
C SER A 122 -6.32 14.64 3.86
N LEU A 123 -5.26 14.61 3.03
CA LEU A 123 -3.92 14.20 3.41
C LEU A 123 -3.00 15.42 3.51
N THR A 124 -2.31 15.54 4.63
CA THR A 124 -1.20 16.46 4.80
C THR A 124 0.07 15.67 5.07
N CYS A 125 1.03 15.75 4.17
CA CYS A 125 2.35 15.17 4.35
C CYS A 125 3.32 16.22 4.89
N ARG A 126 4.10 15.85 5.90
CA ARG A 126 5.15 16.71 6.46
C ARG A 126 6.46 15.94 6.51
N GLN A 127 7.53 16.59 6.07
CA GLN A 127 8.86 16.02 6.21
C GLN A 127 9.39 16.36 7.61
N TRP A 128 9.75 15.33 8.35
CA TRP A 128 10.41 15.50 9.65
C TRP A 128 11.91 15.65 9.43
N GLN A 129 12.49 16.70 10.02
CA GLN A 129 13.95 16.90 10.05
C GLN A 129 14.45 16.71 11.48
N ALA A 130 15.48 15.90 11.66
CA ALA A 130 16.07 15.61 12.98
C ALA A 130 16.57 16.86 13.72
N ALA A 131 16.96 17.91 12.99
CA ALA A 131 17.35 19.21 13.58
C ALA A 131 16.25 19.85 14.42
N ASN A 132 14.99 19.53 14.20
CA ASN A 132 13.86 20.05 14.97
C ASN A 132 13.71 19.40 16.36
N LEU A 133 14.39 18.28 16.62
CA LEU A 133 14.40 17.62 17.94
C LEU A 133 15.16 18.42 19.01
N PHE A 134 16.18 19.19 18.63
CA PHE A 134 17.01 19.93 19.57
C PHE A 134 16.37 21.25 20.05
N ASN A 135 15.41 21.80 19.29
CA ASN A 135 14.74 23.06 19.66
C ASN A 135 13.64 22.89 20.71
N PHE A 136 13.16 21.66 20.97
CA PHE A 136 12.14 21.42 22.00
C PHE A 136 12.70 21.41 23.43
N ARG A 137 14.02 21.35 23.61
CA ARG A 137 14.66 21.34 24.96
C ARG A 137 15.06 22.71 25.50
N GLN A 138 14.89 23.78 24.73
CA GLN A 138 15.30 25.14 25.17
C GLN A 138 14.12 26.10 25.46
N ALA A 139 12.88 25.65 25.39
CA ALA A 139 11.73 26.43 25.82
C ALA A 139 11.33 26.03 27.25
N LYS A 140 12.07 26.54 28.20
CA LYS A 140 11.65 26.68 29.61
C LYS A 140 11.83 28.13 30.05
#